data_9957a4dabf38852bb7ab0d18531a564d
#
_entry.id   9957a4dabf38852bb7ab0d18531a564d
#
_cell.length_a   1.000
_cell.length_b   1.000
_cell.length_c   1.000
_cell.angle_alpha   90.00
_cell.angle_beta   90.00
_cell.angle_gamma   90.00
#
_symmetry.space_group_name_H-M   'P 1'
#
loop_
_entity.id
_entity.type
_entity.pdbx_description
1 polymer ?
#
loop_
_entity_poly.entity_id
_entity_poly.type
_entity_poly.pdbx_seq_one_letter_code
_entity_poly.pdbx_strand_id
1 'polypeptide(L)'
;MSIELLGLTLGNETISLKEPNSMVITRAWDSPAWQLDITLPHEGPLDDLTKIQVKHGTDALFAGLCDEIVRSVDGNGAFVSISARTPGALLCDNEALPKTYTDLTAQAYFNVELKTLGFTGLSLPNTTASAATFQLGKGHSVWEAFCILCFRLYGREPHITAGNTVVVETLTGDDPIIISNAVNETGVLRYCSLEYITRRSSPLSTIVYRDVGGAYSQLYNNPFGNEQQVRRNRYIIPAGEYTGNPALDAYRRVMKSQLGLHSARVTVPGLHNIATGQAIYLKSTISGNRLMAAYQVKIIYTESGCLTRLVLADPAYM
;
A
#
# COMPACT_ATOMS: atom_id res chain seq x y z
N MET A 1 13.67 -19.42 15.75
CA MET A 1 13.93 -18.07 15.19
C MET A 1 13.17 -17.10 16.05
N SER A 2 13.86 -16.19 16.74
CA SER A 2 13.25 -15.24 17.67
C SER A 2 12.90 -13.91 16.97
N ILE A 3 11.78 -13.34 17.33
CA ILE A 3 11.42 -11.96 17.00
C ILE A 3 12.06 -11.07 18.06
N GLU A 4 12.77 -10.04 17.63
CA GLU A 4 13.29 -8.98 18.49
C GLU A 4 12.37 -7.77 18.42
N LEU A 5 11.93 -7.30 19.58
CA LEU A 5 11.07 -6.12 19.72
C LEU A 5 11.82 -5.04 20.50
N LEU A 6 11.92 -3.86 19.91
CA LEU A 6 12.54 -2.70 20.54
C LEU A 6 11.51 -1.56 20.62
N GLY A 7 11.31 -1.03 21.80
CA GLY A 7 10.50 0.16 22.03
C GLY A 7 11.38 1.38 22.30
N LEU A 8 10.99 2.55 21.83
CA LEU A 8 11.57 3.83 22.21
C LEU A 8 10.59 4.55 23.15
N THR A 9 11.01 4.84 24.36
CA THR A 9 10.18 5.53 25.35
C THR A 9 10.06 7.04 25.06
N LEU A 10 9.14 7.71 25.73
CA LEU A 10 9.02 9.17 25.67
C LEU A 10 10.30 9.87 26.18
N GLY A 11 11.06 9.23 27.09
CA GLY A 11 12.36 9.68 27.55
C GLY A 11 13.52 9.44 26.59
N ASN A 12 13.26 8.95 25.36
CA ASN A 12 14.26 8.54 24.34
C ASN A 12 15.15 7.36 24.78
N GLU A 13 14.72 6.53 25.69
CA GLU A 13 15.39 5.29 26.04
C GLU A 13 14.92 4.14 25.16
N THR A 14 15.85 3.34 24.65
CA THR A 14 15.51 2.11 23.91
C THR A 14 15.40 0.96 24.89
N ILE A 15 14.25 0.31 24.90
CA ILE A 15 13.99 -0.86 25.74
C ILE A 15 13.70 -2.10 24.87
N SER A 16 14.15 -3.25 25.35
CA SER A 16 13.78 -4.54 24.76
C SER A 16 12.46 -4.99 25.35
N LEU A 17 11.51 -5.35 24.47
CA LEU A 17 10.21 -5.88 24.86
C LEU A 17 10.24 -7.40 24.83
N LYS A 18 9.32 -8.04 25.57
CA LYS A 18 9.17 -9.50 25.55
C LYS A 18 8.69 -10.00 24.18
N GLU A 19 8.91 -11.29 23.92
CA GLU A 19 8.38 -11.95 22.74
C GLU A 19 6.85 -11.87 22.70
N PRO A 20 6.22 -11.57 21.54
CA PRO A 20 4.80 -11.37 21.48
C PRO A 20 4.03 -12.70 21.50
N ASN A 21 2.83 -12.69 22.09
CA ASN A 21 1.86 -13.79 21.95
C ASN A 21 1.26 -13.78 20.54
N SER A 22 1.05 -12.58 19.99
CA SER A 22 0.55 -12.40 18.64
C SER A 22 1.07 -11.12 18.02
N MET A 23 1.30 -11.14 16.72
CA MET A 23 1.71 -9.97 15.95
C MET A 23 1.12 -10.06 14.53
N VAL A 24 0.65 -8.94 14.04
CA VAL A 24 0.19 -8.79 12.66
C VAL A 24 0.80 -7.52 12.08
N ILE A 25 1.55 -7.66 10.98
CA ILE A 25 2.01 -6.53 10.18
C ILE A 25 1.23 -6.54 8.88
N THR A 26 0.59 -5.44 8.54
CA THR A 26 -0.17 -5.27 7.29
C THR A 26 0.45 -4.16 6.45
N ARG A 27 0.73 -4.46 5.18
CA ARG A 27 1.22 -3.54 4.15
C ARG A 27 0.28 -3.59 2.97
N ALA A 28 -0.08 -2.45 2.39
CA ALA A 28 -0.89 -2.40 1.18
C ALA A 28 -0.29 -1.39 0.19
N TRP A 29 -0.38 -1.69 -1.10
CA TRP A 29 0.17 -0.87 -2.17
C TRP A 29 -0.43 0.53 -2.23
N ASP A 30 -1.73 0.63 -1.99
CA ASP A 30 -2.51 1.87 -2.01
C ASP A 30 -2.51 2.65 -0.69
N SER A 31 -1.74 2.17 0.31
CA SER A 31 -1.59 2.84 1.60
C SER A 31 -0.15 3.34 1.78
N PRO A 32 0.07 4.60 2.16
CA PRO A 32 1.40 5.10 2.46
C PRO A 32 1.94 4.56 3.79
N ALA A 33 1.07 4.06 4.66
CA ALA A 33 1.42 3.55 5.98
C ALA A 33 1.22 2.03 6.07
N TRP A 34 2.19 1.37 6.69
CA TRP A 34 2.02 0.00 7.16
C TRP A 34 1.51 0.03 8.60
N GLN A 35 0.78 -0.99 8.97
CA GLN A 35 0.23 -1.15 10.32
C GLN A 35 0.86 -2.33 11.03
N LEU A 36 1.12 -2.17 12.32
CA LEU A 36 1.48 -3.22 13.26
C LEU A 36 0.43 -3.28 14.36
N ASP A 37 -0.11 -4.47 14.60
CA ASP A 37 -0.89 -4.80 15.80
C ASP A 37 -0.17 -5.93 16.52
N ILE A 38 0.15 -5.73 17.78
CA ILE A 38 0.93 -6.69 18.58
C ILE A 38 0.39 -6.79 19.99
N THR A 39 0.36 -8.01 20.53
CA THR A 39 0.02 -8.27 21.92
C THR A 39 1.16 -9.05 22.55
N LEU A 40 1.66 -8.57 23.69
CA LEU A 40 2.76 -9.19 24.42
C LEU A 40 2.41 -9.33 25.90
N PRO A 41 2.96 -10.37 26.58
CA PRO A 41 2.81 -10.50 28.01
C PRO A 41 3.60 -9.40 28.69
N HIS A 42 3.04 -8.79 29.72
CA HIS A 42 3.71 -7.71 30.43
C HIS A 42 3.54 -7.87 31.94
N GLU A 43 4.67 -7.75 32.66
CA GLU A 43 4.69 -7.77 34.08
C GLU A 43 5.32 -6.44 34.58
N GLY A 44 4.55 -5.68 35.35
CA GLY A 44 5.00 -4.41 35.92
C GLY A 44 4.62 -3.18 35.05
N PRO A 45 5.10 -1.99 35.47
CA PRO A 45 4.84 -0.76 34.72
C PRO A 45 5.62 -0.77 33.39
N LEU A 46 4.98 -0.35 32.33
CA LEU A 46 5.61 -0.06 31.04
C LEU A 46 5.50 1.44 30.77
N ASP A 47 6.64 2.09 30.54
CA ASP A 47 6.66 3.48 30.11
C ASP A 47 5.97 3.67 28.75
N ASP A 48 5.47 4.87 28.51
CA ASP A 48 4.84 5.18 27.23
C ASP A 48 5.86 5.14 26.09
N LEU A 49 5.53 4.31 25.08
CA LEU A 49 6.36 4.14 23.91
C LEU A 49 5.95 5.14 22.82
N THR A 50 6.92 5.78 22.23
CA THR A 50 6.72 6.67 21.07
C THR A 50 6.92 5.94 19.75
N LYS A 51 7.84 4.94 19.74
CA LYS A 51 8.15 4.14 18.54
C LYS A 51 8.34 2.69 18.90
N ILE A 52 8.11 1.83 17.92
CA ILE A 52 8.37 0.39 18.01
C ILE A 52 9.07 -0.09 16.75
N GLN A 53 10.01 -1.01 16.93
CA GLN A 53 10.70 -1.73 15.86
C GLN A 53 10.56 -3.23 16.06
N VAL A 54 10.31 -3.94 14.96
CA VAL A 54 10.23 -5.39 14.90
C VAL A 54 11.30 -5.90 13.95
N LYS A 55 12.12 -6.83 14.43
CA LYS A 55 13.16 -7.50 13.65
C LYS A 55 12.97 -9.02 13.69
N HIS A 56 13.39 -9.68 12.62
CA HIS A 56 13.50 -11.13 12.52
C HIS A 56 14.87 -11.48 11.94
N GLY A 57 15.78 -11.94 12.79
CA GLY A 57 17.19 -12.05 12.43
C GLY A 57 17.78 -10.68 12.06
N THR A 58 18.32 -10.56 10.84
CA THR A 58 18.85 -9.28 10.31
C THR A 58 17.79 -8.38 9.67
N ASP A 59 16.61 -8.91 9.41
CA ASP A 59 15.55 -8.22 8.67
C ASP A 59 14.73 -7.32 9.59
N ALA A 60 14.64 -6.04 9.24
CA ALA A 60 13.67 -5.13 9.84
C ALA A 60 12.29 -5.36 9.19
N LEU A 61 11.39 -5.99 9.94
CA LEU A 61 10.03 -6.24 9.46
C LEU A 61 9.14 -5.01 9.57
N PHE A 62 9.35 -4.20 10.61
CA PHE A 62 8.56 -3.00 10.87
C PHE A 62 9.35 -1.99 11.70
N ALA A 63 9.13 -0.70 11.43
CA ALA A 63 9.56 0.41 12.29
C ALA A 63 8.54 1.53 12.16
N GLY A 64 7.95 1.95 13.28
CA GLY A 64 6.84 2.90 13.24
C GLY A 64 6.60 3.66 14.54
N LEU A 65 5.62 4.55 14.49
CA LEU A 65 5.12 5.35 15.60
C LEU A 65 4.03 4.56 16.33
N CYS A 66 4.06 4.54 17.66
CA CYS A 66 2.99 3.95 18.45
C CYS A 66 1.79 4.90 18.47
N ASP A 67 0.65 4.43 17.97
CA ASP A 67 -0.59 5.20 17.96
C ASP A 67 -1.41 4.94 19.23
N GLU A 68 -1.43 3.68 19.71
CA GLU A 68 -2.22 3.27 20.87
C GLU A 68 -1.50 2.18 21.66
N ILE A 69 -1.55 2.27 22.98
CA ILE A 69 -1.02 1.28 23.92
C ILE A 69 -2.12 0.96 24.91
N VAL A 70 -2.65 -0.26 24.86
CA VAL A 70 -3.67 -0.74 25.78
C VAL A 70 -3.04 -1.71 26.76
N ARG A 71 -3.15 -1.43 28.05
CA ARG A 71 -2.70 -2.30 29.15
C ARG A 71 -3.91 -2.98 29.74
N SER A 72 -3.91 -4.30 29.79
CA SER A 72 -5.03 -5.09 30.27
C SER A 72 -4.59 -6.18 31.22
N VAL A 73 -5.47 -6.55 32.15
CA VAL A 73 -5.33 -7.69 33.04
C VAL A 73 -6.62 -8.49 32.98
N ASP A 74 -6.52 -9.77 32.73
CA ASP A 74 -7.66 -10.71 32.72
C ASP A 74 -7.29 -12.03 33.44
N GLY A 75 -8.15 -13.06 33.32
CA GLY A 75 -7.91 -14.37 33.91
C GLY A 75 -6.69 -15.12 33.39
N ASN A 76 -6.11 -14.69 32.25
CA ASN A 76 -4.90 -15.26 31.63
C ASN A 76 -3.62 -14.49 31.96
N GLY A 77 -3.72 -13.35 32.65
CA GLY A 77 -2.58 -12.56 33.06
C GLY A 77 -2.64 -11.09 32.63
N ALA A 78 -1.48 -10.44 32.69
CA ALA A 78 -1.32 -9.06 32.27
C ALA A 78 -0.73 -8.98 30.86
N PHE A 79 -1.32 -8.15 29.99
CA PHE A 79 -0.94 -8.00 28.59
C PHE A 79 -0.85 -6.52 28.21
N VAL A 80 -0.02 -6.27 27.21
CA VAL A 80 0.03 -4.97 26.53
C VAL A 80 -0.25 -5.22 25.06
N SER A 81 -1.24 -4.51 24.51
CA SER A 81 -1.53 -4.44 23.09
C SER A 81 -1.05 -3.10 22.54
N ILE A 82 -0.28 -3.12 21.47
CA ILE A 82 0.28 -1.93 20.83
C ILE A 82 -0.19 -1.92 19.37
N SER A 83 -0.82 -0.82 18.97
CA SER A 83 -1.07 -0.50 17.58
C SER A 83 -0.11 0.60 17.14
N ALA A 84 0.56 0.39 16.02
CA ALA A 84 1.56 1.31 15.48
C ALA A 84 1.47 1.42 13.96
N ARG A 85 1.87 2.57 13.43
CA ARG A 85 1.96 2.79 11.98
C ARG A 85 3.33 3.32 11.58
N THR A 86 3.76 2.98 10.36
CA THR A 86 4.99 3.58 9.81
C THR A 86 4.83 5.09 9.61
N PRO A 87 5.94 5.87 9.46
CA PRO A 87 5.88 7.32 9.29
C PRO A 87 4.96 7.80 8.14
N GLY A 88 4.66 6.93 7.17
CA GLY A 88 3.66 7.21 6.13
C GLY A 88 2.28 7.63 6.64
N ALA A 89 1.93 7.25 7.88
CA ALA A 89 0.69 7.68 8.54
C ALA A 89 0.61 9.21 8.67
N LEU A 90 1.73 9.87 8.95
CA LEU A 90 1.78 11.33 9.08
C LEU A 90 1.32 12.05 7.80
N LEU A 91 1.50 11.43 6.63
CA LEU A 91 1.04 11.98 5.37
C LEU A 91 -0.49 11.92 5.21
N CYS A 92 -1.14 10.96 5.88
CA CYS A 92 -2.60 10.84 5.91
C CYS A 92 -3.22 11.68 7.03
N ASP A 93 -2.54 11.77 8.17
CA ASP A 93 -3.05 12.44 9.36
C ASP A 93 -2.91 13.98 9.28
N ASN A 94 -2.02 14.48 8.44
CA ASN A 94 -1.84 15.91 8.23
C ASN A 94 -2.61 16.41 7.00
N GLU A 95 -3.35 17.49 7.17
CA GLU A 95 -4.07 18.18 6.09
C GLU A 95 -3.09 19.04 5.28
N ALA A 96 -3.19 18.94 3.96
CA ALA A 96 -2.41 19.77 3.05
C ALA A 96 -2.94 21.21 3.04
N LEU A 97 -2.04 22.20 2.89
CA LEU A 97 -2.42 23.60 2.87
C LEU A 97 -3.30 23.93 1.65
N PRO A 98 -4.57 24.36 1.85
CA PRO A 98 -5.45 24.70 0.74
C PRO A 98 -4.94 25.97 0.04
N LYS A 99 -4.50 25.84 -1.19
CA LYS A 99 -4.07 26.96 -2.04
C LYS A 99 -4.00 26.59 -3.51
N THR A 100 -3.82 27.60 -4.36
CA THR A 100 -3.51 27.41 -5.77
C THR A 100 -2.01 27.55 -5.97
N TYR A 101 -1.42 26.53 -6.55
CA TYR A 101 -0.03 26.50 -6.97
C TYR A 101 0.07 26.80 -8.48
N THR A 102 1.14 27.44 -8.91
CA THR A 102 1.50 27.64 -10.31
C THR A 102 2.78 26.90 -10.63
N ASP A 103 2.84 26.27 -11.80
CA ASP A 103 4.00 25.52 -12.30
C ASP A 103 4.56 24.51 -11.30
N LEU A 104 3.67 23.81 -10.58
CA LEU A 104 4.03 22.90 -9.51
C LEU A 104 4.58 21.59 -10.07
N THR A 105 5.80 21.24 -9.67
CA THR A 105 6.39 19.91 -9.90
C THR A 105 6.17 18.99 -8.69
N ALA A 106 6.18 17.67 -8.90
CA ALA A 106 6.13 16.71 -7.79
C ALA A 106 7.32 16.87 -6.83
N GLN A 107 8.51 17.20 -7.35
CA GLN A 107 9.70 17.46 -6.52
C GLN A 107 9.53 18.70 -5.63
N ALA A 108 8.92 19.77 -6.15
CA ALA A 108 8.68 20.98 -5.36
C ALA A 108 7.67 20.71 -4.22
N TYR A 109 6.57 20.00 -4.52
CA TYR A 109 5.60 19.59 -3.51
C TYR A 109 6.23 18.67 -2.45
N PHE A 110 7.00 17.68 -2.87
CA PHE A 110 7.73 16.79 -1.96
C PHE A 110 8.63 17.57 -0.99
N ASN A 111 9.40 18.53 -1.49
CA ASN A 111 10.33 19.30 -0.67
C ASN A 111 9.62 20.16 0.38
N VAL A 112 8.42 20.67 0.09
CA VAL A 112 7.66 21.56 0.99
C VAL A 112 6.84 20.75 2.00
N GLU A 113 6.16 19.70 1.56
CA GLU A 113 5.15 19.01 2.37
C GLU A 113 5.68 17.69 2.96
N LEU A 114 6.26 16.80 2.12
CA LEU A 114 6.65 15.48 2.58
C LEU A 114 7.99 15.48 3.34
N LYS A 115 8.96 16.27 2.87
CA LYS A 115 10.28 16.35 3.50
C LYS A 115 10.21 16.90 4.92
N THR A 116 9.29 17.79 5.20
CA THR A 116 9.03 18.34 6.55
C THR A 116 8.52 17.27 7.53
N LEU A 117 7.90 16.23 7.01
CA LEU A 117 7.41 15.07 7.77
C LEU A 117 8.44 13.92 7.84
N GLY A 118 9.69 14.17 7.42
CA GLY A 118 10.79 13.23 7.57
C GLY A 118 11.05 12.30 6.39
N PHE A 119 10.40 12.51 5.24
CA PHE A 119 10.70 11.76 4.01
C PHE A 119 11.92 12.34 3.31
N THR A 120 12.88 11.47 2.91
CA THR A 120 14.15 11.92 2.33
C THR A 120 14.35 11.44 0.90
N GLY A 121 13.67 10.39 0.48
CA GLY A 121 13.81 9.80 -0.86
C GLY A 121 12.60 10.06 -1.74
N LEU A 122 12.85 10.47 -2.99
CA LEU A 122 11.84 10.60 -4.03
C LEU A 122 12.41 10.10 -5.36
N SER A 123 11.70 9.14 -6.00
CA SER A 123 12.01 8.65 -7.34
C SER A 123 10.86 8.97 -8.29
N LEU A 124 11.17 9.67 -9.39
CA LEU A 124 10.19 10.15 -10.36
C LEU A 124 10.57 9.71 -11.78
N PRO A 125 9.59 9.37 -12.64
CA PRO A 125 9.86 9.04 -14.04
C PRO A 125 10.34 10.23 -14.85
N ASN A 126 9.93 11.43 -14.48
CA ASN A 126 10.35 12.70 -15.07
C ASN A 126 10.27 13.83 -14.05
N THR A 127 11.41 14.45 -13.75
CA THR A 127 11.52 15.51 -12.73
C THR A 127 11.09 16.90 -13.23
N THR A 128 10.93 17.09 -14.55
CA THR A 128 10.60 18.39 -15.17
C THR A 128 9.11 18.58 -15.43
N ALA A 129 8.31 17.52 -15.32
CA ALA A 129 6.86 17.63 -15.49
C ALA A 129 6.25 18.57 -14.42
N SER A 130 5.46 19.54 -14.84
CA SER A 130 4.80 20.50 -13.96
C SER A 130 3.32 20.67 -14.29
N ALA A 131 2.53 21.00 -13.28
CA ALA A 131 1.15 21.42 -13.43
C ALA A 131 1.12 22.95 -13.47
N ALA A 132 0.73 23.56 -14.61
CA ALA A 132 0.64 25.02 -14.79
C ALA A 132 -0.25 25.65 -13.71
N THR A 133 -1.33 25.01 -13.35
CA THR A 133 -2.19 25.37 -12.21
C THR A 133 -2.60 24.11 -11.47
N PHE A 134 -2.37 24.07 -10.16
CA PHE A 134 -2.81 23.00 -9.27
C PHE A 134 -3.57 23.63 -8.11
N GLN A 135 -4.89 23.49 -8.12
CA GLN A 135 -5.75 24.00 -7.06
C GLN A 135 -6.06 22.89 -6.07
N LEU A 136 -5.69 23.12 -4.83
CA LEU A 136 -5.97 22.21 -3.72
C LEU A 136 -7.05 22.83 -2.83
N GLY A 137 -8.15 22.11 -2.68
CA GLY A 137 -9.24 22.45 -1.77
C GLY A 137 -8.94 22.00 -0.33
N LYS A 138 -9.75 22.50 0.61
CA LYS A 138 -9.71 22.06 2.01
C LYS A 138 -10.16 20.59 2.13
N GLY A 139 -9.54 19.85 3.08
CA GLY A 139 -9.93 18.50 3.46
C GLY A 139 -9.13 17.39 2.79
N HIS A 140 -8.14 17.72 1.95
CA HIS A 140 -7.19 16.73 1.44
C HIS A 140 -6.04 16.55 2.42
N SER A 141 -5.67 15.29 2.67
CA SER A 141 -4.41 14.98 3.35
C SER A 141 -3.20 15.31 2.46
N VAL A 142 -2.03 15.42 3.06
CA VAL A 142 -0.76 15.63 2.31
C VAL A 142 -0.57 14.50 1.29
N TRP A 143 -0.90 13.25 1.65
CA TRP A 143 -0.79 12.11 0.75
C TRP A 143 -1.77 12.18 -0.42
N GLU A 144 -3.05 12.44 -0.15
CA GLU A 144 -4.05 12.58 -1.21
C GLU A 144 -3.69 13.67 -2.22
N ALA A 145 -3.26 14.83 -1.73
CA ALA A 145 -2.82 15.92 -2.58
C ALA A 145 -1.63 15.54 -3.45
N PHE A 146 -0.66 14.80 -2.88
CA PHE A 146 0.49 14.30 -3.63
C PHE A 146 0.09 13.25 -4.67
N CYS A 147 -0.83 12.33 -4.32
CA CYS A 147 -1.39 11.35 -5.25
C CYS A 147 -2.09 12.01 -6.43
N ILE A 148 -2.91 13.04 -6.17
CA ILE A 148 -3.60 13.81 -7.22
C ILE A 148 -2.59 14.48 -8.16
N LEU A 149 -1.55 15.11 -7.59
CA LEU A 149 -0.50 15.76 -8.37
C LEU A 149 0.27 14.76 -9.23
N CYS A 150 0.73 13.66 -8.64
CA CYS A 150 1.47 12.62 -9.36
C CYS A 150 0.62 11.98 -10.46
N PHE A 151 -0.64 11.67 -10.17
CA PHE A 151 -1.52 11.12 -11.19
C PHE A 151 -1.76 12.11 -12.35
N ARG A 152 -1.90 13.40 -12.04
CA ARG A 152 -2.04 14.45 -13.07
C ARG A 152 -0.80 14.61 -13.94
N LEU A 153 0.40 14.47 -13.34
CA LEU A 153 1.68 14.64 -14.06
C LEU A 153 2.14 13.39 -14.81
N TYR A 154 1.88 12.22 -14.24
CA TYR A 154 2.48 10.96 -14.70
C TYR A 154 1.46 9.87 -15.06
N GLY A 155 0.16 10.09 -14.78
CA GLY A 155 -0.88 9.07 -14.95
C GLY A 155 -0.81 7.92 -13.95
N ARG A 156 -0.09 8.10 -12.83
CA ARG A 156 0.16 7.08 -11.81
C ARG A 156 0.14 7.66 -10.41
N GLU A 157 -0.28 6.82 -9.45
CA GLU A 157 -0.22 7.16 -8.04
C GLU A 157 1.16 6.78 -7.47
N PRO A 158 1.69 7.55 -6.49
CA PRO A 158 2.91 7.22 -5.80
C PRO A 158 2.69 6.07 -4.80
N HIS A 159 3.77 5.39 -4.43
CA HIS A 159 3.80 4.45 -3.32
C HIS A 159 5.02 4.69 -2.44
N ILE A 160 5.03 4.13 -1.23
CA ILE A 160 6.13 4.26 -0.28
C ILE A 160 6.80 2.91 -0.08
N THR A 161 8.11 2.88 -0.28
CA THR A 161 8.94 1.69 -0.03
C THR A 161 9.24 1.50 1.46
N ALA A 162 9.78 0.32 1.81
CA ALA A 162 10.23 0.01 3.17
C ALA A 162 11.25 1.01 3.75
N GLY A 163 12.02 1.67 2.87
CA GLY A 163 13.02 2.69 3.23
C GLY A 163 12.46 4.12 3.35
N ASN A 164 11.15 4.31 3.43
CA ASN A 164 10.49 5.62 3.43
C ASN A 164 10.82 6.48 2.19
N THR A 165 11.12 5.84 1.07
CA THR A 165 11.29 6.51 -0.22
C THR A 165 9.96 6.50 -0.95
N VAL A 166 9.55 7.67 -1.44
CA VAL A 166 8.37 7.81 -2.29
C VAL A 166 8.76 7.54 -3.73
N VAL A 167 8.03 6.67 -4.40
CA VAL A 167 8.34 6.21 -5.76
C VAL A 167 7.12 6.40 -6.65
N VAL A 168 7.33 6.92 -7.86
CA VAL A 168 6.31 7.09 -8.92
C VAL A 168 6.85 6.43 -10.18
N GLU A 169 6.85 5.12 -10.22
CA GLU A 169 7.42 4.35 -11.33
C GLU A 169 6.51 3.20 -11.75
N THR A 170 6.76 2.64 -12.92
CA THR A 170 6.14 1.38 -13.32
C THR A 170 6.82 0.26 -12.58
N LEU A 171 6.04 -0.68 -12.07
CA LEU A 171 6.58 -1.90 -11.52
C LEU A 171 7.32 -2.66 -12.63
N THR A 172 8.61 -2.89 -12.44
CA THR A 172 9.40 -3.77 -13.29
C THR A 172 9.20 -5.20 -12.80
N GLY A 173 9.11 -6.15 -13.73
CA GLY A 173 9.02 -7.58 -13.37
C GLY A 173 10.37 -8.20 -13.02
N ASP A 174 11.38 -7.39 -12.69
CA ASP A 174 12.74 -7.82 -12.44
C ASP A 174 12.85 -8.59 -11.13
N ASP A 175 13.66 -9.63 -11.12
CA ASP A 175 13.93 -10.52 -9.97
C ASP A 175 12.66 -10.97 -9.20
N PRO A 176 11.72 -11.65 -9.86
CA PRO A 176 10.50 -12.07 -9.22
C PRO A 176 10.76 -13.16 -8.16
N ILE A 177 10.11 -13.03 -7.02
CA ILE A 177 10.01 -14.14 -6.07
C ILE A 177 9.16 -15.23 -6.71
N ILE A 178 9.68 -16.46 -6.75
CA ILE A 178 8.93 -17.59 -7.30
C ILE A 178 8.13 -18.26 -6.18
N ILE A 179 6.82 -18.38 -6.39
CA ILE A 179 5.92 -19.13 -5.52
C ILE A 179 5.42 -20.36 -6.28
N SER A 180 5.74 -21.55 -5.76
CA SER A 180 5.46 -22.81 -6.45
C SER A 180 5.39 -23.98 -5.48
N ASN A 181 4.51 -24.95 -5.74
CA ASN A 181 4.48 -26.24 -5.04
C ASN A 181 5.02 -27.41 -5.90
N ALA A 182 5.65 -27.13 -7.04
CA ALA A 182 6.28 -28.17 -7.86
C ALA A 182 7.43 -28.84 -7.11
N VAL A 183 7.46 -30.18 -7.10
CA VAL A 183 8.32 -31.00 -6.21
C VAL A 183 9.81 -30.75 -6.43
N ASN A 184 10.23 -30.51 -7.67
CA ASN A 184 11.64 -30.45 -8.08
C ASN A 184 12.20 -29.02 -8.18
N GLU A 185 11.49 -27.99 -7.69
CA GLU A 185 11.96 -26.61 -7.71
C GLU A 185 12.65 -26.24 -6.39
N THR A 186 13.85 -25.68 -6.48
CA THR A 186 14.63 -25.14 -5.35
C THR A 186 14.60 -23.61 -5.38
N GLY A 187 14.81 -22.96 -4.23
CA GLY A 187 14.82 -21.48 -4.14
C GLY A 187 13.44 -20.85 -4.33
N VAL A 188 12.37 -21.61 -4.14
CA VAL A 188 10.99 -21.15 -4.28
C VAL A 188 10.27 -21.10 -2.93
N LEU A 189 9.33 -20.19 -2.78
CA LEU A 189 8.41 -20.18 -1.64
C LEU A 189 7.28 -21.18 -1.89
N ARG A 190 7.03 -22.04 -0.89
CA ARG A 190 5.94 -23.00 -0.91
C ARG A 190 4.70 -22.40 -0.28
N TYR A 191 3.55 -22.57 -0.93
CA TYR A 191 2.29 -22.12 -0.35
C TYR A 191 1.52 -23.27 0.30
N CYS A 192 0.84 -22.98 1.40
CA CYS A 192 -0.10 -23.92 2.03
C CYS A 192 -1.55 -23.67 1.57
N SER A 193 -1.84 -22.50 1.01
CA SER A 193 -3.14 -22.17 0.45
C SER A 193 -2.99 -21.22 -0.72
N LEU A 194 -3.79 -21.42 -1.77
CA LEU A 194 -3.86 -20.59 -2.95
C LEU A 194 -5.32 -20.51 -3.44
N GLU A 195 -5.81 -19.29 -3.58
CA GLU A 195 -7.05 -18.98 -4.31
C GLU A 195 -6.69 -18.09 -5.51
N TYR A 196 -7.14 -18.48 -6.69
CA TYR A 196 -7.07 -17.60 -7.87
C TYR A 196 -8.48 -17.11 -8.22
N ILE A 197 -8.66 -15.79 -8.27
CA ILE A 197 -9.95 -15.15 -8.38
C ILE A 197 -10.01 -14.40 -9.72
N THR A 198 -11.00 -14.75 -10.55
CA THR A 198 -11.36 -13.98 -11.74
C THR A 198 -12.70 -13.30 -11.51
N ARG A 199 -12.72 -11.97 -11.43
CA ARG A 199 -13.91 -11.17 -11.16
C ARG A 199 -14.32 -10.37 -12.40
N ARG A 200 -15.02 -11.00 -13.33
CA ARG A 200 -15.49 -10.37 -14.58
C ARG A 200 -16.41 -9.17 -14.35
N SER A 201 -16.98 -9.03 -13.16
CA SER A 201 -17.80 -7.87 -12.80
C SER A 201 -16.97 -6.63 -12.39
N SER A 202 -15.64 -6.71 -12.32
CA SER A 202 -14.80 -5.59 -11.93
C SER A 202 -14.55 -4.59 -13.05
N PRO A 203 -14.09 -4.97 -14.26
CA PRO A 203 -13.73 -4.01 -15.29
C PRO A 203 -14.90 -3.13 -15.74
N LEU A 204 -14.61 -1.88 -16.02
CA LEU A 204 -15.53 -0.96 -16.68
C LEU A 204 -15.24 -0.93 -18.18
N SER A 205 -16.28 -0.95 -19.00
CA SER A 205 -16.15 -0.84 -20.46
C SER A 205 -16.19 0.60 -20.94
N THR A 206 -16.97 1.44 -20.26
CA THR A 206 -17.20 2.82 -20.67
C THR A 206 -17.38 3.73 -19.49
N ILE A 207 -16.80 4.92 -19.58
CA ILE A 207 -17.11 6.03 -18.67
C ILE A 207 -17.64 7.18 -19.51
N VAL A 208 -18.80 7.69 -19.12
CA VAL A 208 -19.42 8.86 -19.73
C VAL A 208 -19.25 10.02 -18.77
N TYR A 209 -18.69 11.12 -19.22
CA TYR A 209 -18.52 12.29 -18.37
C TYR A 209 -19.24 13.52 -18.90
N ARG A 210 -19.60 14.36 -17.94
CA ARG A 210 -20.38 15.56 -18.19
C ARG A 210 -19.50 16.62 -18.86
N ASP A 211 -20.00 17.22 -19.93
CA ASP A 211 -19.35 18.35 -20.60
C ASP A 211 -19.64 19.69 -19.90
N VAL A 212 -19.05 20.76 -20.45
CA VAL A 212 -19.22 22.13 -19.92
C VAL A 212 -20.66 22.61 -20.00
N GLY A 213 -21.43 22.10 -20.98
CA GLY A 213 -22.85 22.42 -21.16
C GLY A 213 -23.79 21.65 -20.21
N GLY A 214 -23.25 20.74 -19.44
CA GLY A 214 -24.01 19.94 -18.48
C GLY A 214 -24.55 18.62 -19.01
N ALA A 215 -24.32 18.31 -20.28
CA ALA A 215 -24.74 17.04 -20.89
C ALA A 215 -23.67 15.96 -20.68
N TYR A 216 -24.11 14.70 -20.56
CA TYR A 216 -23.22 13.55 -20.56
C TYR A 216 -22.91 13.11 -21.99
N SER A 217 -22.04 13.88 -22.66
CA SER A 217 -21.73 13.75 -24.08
C SER A 217 -20.33 13.19 -24.37
N GLN A 218 -19.45 13.26 -23.39
CA GLN A 218 -18.06 12.81 -23.54
C GLN A 218 -17.92 11.35 -23.15
N LEU A 219 -17.13 10.61 -23.92
CA LEU A 219 -17.01 9.16 -23.79
C LEU A 219 -15.56 8.73 -23.67
N TYR A 220 -15.24 7.95 -22.64
CA TYR A 220 -13.99 7.19 -22.53
C TYR A 220 -14.32 5.70 -22.71
N ASN A 221 -13.89 5.12 -23.82
CA ASN A 221 -14.02 3.69 -24.08
C ASN A 221 -12.79 2.94 -23.58
N ASN A 222 -13.03 1.86 -22.87
CA ASN A 222 -11.99 0.93 -22.45
C ASN A 222 -11.96 -0.27 -23.40
N PRO A 223 -10.98 -0.37 -24.33
CA PRO A 223 -10.88 -1.49 -25.26
C PRO A 223 -10.82 -2.84 -24.54
N PHE A 224 -10.05 -2.91 -23.45
CA PHE A 224 -9.90 -4.12 -22.64
C PHE A 224 -11.24 -4.62 -22.06
N GLY A 225 -12.08 -3.70 -21.54
CA GLY A 225 -13.41 -4.07 -21.04
C GLY A 225 -14.30 -4.66 -22.14
N ASN A 226 -14.19 -4.14 -23.37
CA ASN A 226 -14.91 -4.65 -24.53
C ASN A 226 -14.41 -6.04 -24.95
N GLU A 227 -13.10 -6.27 -24.96
CA GLU A 227 -12.49 -7.58 -25.25
C GLU A 227 -12.92 -8.65 -24.23
N GLN A 228 -13.06 -8.27 -22.96
CA GLN A 228 -13.58 -9.15 -21.93
C GLN A 228 -15.09 -9.36 -21.98
N GLN A 229 -15.79 -8.80 -22.98
CA GLN A 229 -17.26 -8.81 -23.13
C GLN A 229 -17.99 -8.22 -21.92
N VAL A 230 -17.36 -7.28 -21.22
CA VAL A 230 -17.94 -6.58 -20.07
C VAL A 230 -18.64 -5.32 -20.57
N ARG A 231 -19.95 -5.21 -20.32
CA ARG A 231 -20.74 -4.01 -20.65
C ARG A 231 -21.14 -3.29 -19.35
N ARG A 232 -20.21 -2.48 -18.83
CA ARG A 232 -20.42 -1.74 -17.60
C ARG A 232 -20.05 -0.27 -17.77
N ASN A 233 -21.03 0.58 -17.60
CA ASN A 233 -20.88 2.03 -17.75
C ASN A 233 -20.89 2.73 -16.40
N ARG A 234 -20.18 3.86 -16.31
CA ARG A 234 -20.24 4.79 -15.19
C ARG A 234 -20.32 6.21 -15.71
N TYR A 235 -20.98 7.05 -14.92
CA TYR A 235 -21.12 8.48 -15.19
C TYR A 235 -20.31 9.25 -14.16
N ILE A 236 -19.53 10.25 -14.60
CA ILE A 236 -18.74 11.10 -13.72
C ILE A 236 -19.01 12.58 -13.97
N ILE A 237 -18.88 13.38 -12.91
CA ILE A 237 -19.01 14.84 -12.93
C ILE A 237 -17.61 15.41 -12.71
N PRO A 238 -17.02 16.16 -13.69
CA PRO A 238 -15.63 16.61 -13.61
C PRO A 238 -15.30 17.43 -12.35
N ALA A 239 -16.22 18.26 -11.91
CA ALA A 239 -16.00 19.16 -10.76
C ALA A 239 -15.86 18.44 -9.41
N GLY A 240 -16.30 17.20 -9.32
CA GLY A 240 -16.23 16.39 -8.09
C GLY A 240 -15.21 15.24 -8.18
N GLU A 241 -14.43 15.19 -9.25
CA GLU A 241 -13.52 14.10 -9.51
C GLU A 241 -12.08 14.41 -9.05
N TYR A 242 -11.25 13.37 -9.09
CA TYR A 242 -9.95 13.33 -8.45
C TYR A 242 -8.94 14.36 -8.95
N THR A 243 -8.72 14.45 -10.29
CA THR A 243 -7.74 15.40 -10.85
C THR A 243 -8.36 16.69 -11.37
N GLY A 244 -9.67 16.76 -11.47
CA GLY A 244 -10.39 17.81 -12.17
C GLY A 244 -10.25 17.75 -13.70
N ASN A 245 -9.55 16.74 -14.24
CA ASN A 245 -9.47 16.44 -15.66
C ASN A 245 -10.30 15.18 -15.97
N PRO A 246 -11.45 15.30 -16.65
CA PRO A 246 -12.37 14.20 -16.83
C PRO A 246 -11.76 12.98 -17.54
N ALA A 247 -10.88 13.20 -18.52
CA ALA A 247 -10.24 12.12 -19.25
C ALA A 247 -9.26 11.33 -18.37
N LEU A 248 -8.47 12.02 -17.56
CA LEU A 248 -7.55 11.39 -16.61
C LEU A 248 -8.32 10.66 -15.50
N ASP A 249 -9.41 11.24 -15.01
CA ASP A 249 -10.23 10.63 -13.97
C ASP A 249 -10.97 9.39 -14.50
N ALA A 250 -11.42 9.42 -15.76
CA ALA A 250 -11.96 8.26 -16.44
C ALA A 250 -10.92 7.16 -16.60
N TYR A 251 -9.71 7.51 -17.04
CA TYR A 251 -8.58 6.58 -17.15
C TYR A 251 -8.26 5.94 -15.79
N ARG A 252 -8.13 6.73 -14.73
CA ARG A 252 -7.87 6.24 -13.38
C ARG A 252 -8.93 5.24 -12.90
N ARG A 253 -10.21 5.55 -13.10
CA ARG A 253 -11.32 4.64 -12.73
C ARG A 253 -11.27 3.34 -13.51
N VAL A 254 -10.94 3.40 -14.80
CA VAL A 254 -10.77 2.21 -15.62
C VAL A 254 -9.63 1.36 -15.11
N MET A 255 -8.44 1.93 -14.88
CA MET A 255 -7.27 1.22 -14.36
C MET A 255 -7.58 0.53 -13.02
N LYS A 256 -8.16 1.25 -12.05
CA LYS A 256 -8.57 0.66 -10.77
C LYS A 256 -9.63 -0.44 -10.91
N SER A 257 -10.50 -0.36 -11.91
CA SER A 257 -11.48 -1.41 -12.18
C SER A 257 -10.84 -2.67 -12.74
N GLN A 258 -9.80 -2.54 -13.55
CA GLN A 258 -9.06 -3.66 -14.15
C GLN A 258 -8.22 -4.41 -13.11
N LEU A 259 -7.64 -3.71 -12.14
CA LEU A 259 -6.92 -4.30 -11.01
C LEU A 259 -7.71 -5.42 -10.31
N GLY A 260 -9.02 -5.27 -10.24
CA GLY A 260 -9.90 -6.25 -9.61
C GLY A 260 -10.25 -7.47 -10.46
N LEU A 261 -9.86 -7.53 -11.75
CA LEU A 261 -10.25 -8.64 -12.63
C LEU A 261 -9.55 -9.95 -12.24
N HIS A 262 -8.24 -9.91 -12.11
CA HIS A 262 -7.43 -11.07 -11.73
C HIS A 262 -6.68 -10.79 -10.43
N SER A 263 -6.88 -11.62 -9.44
CA SER A 263 -6.14 -11.57 -8.19
C SER A 263 -5.87 -12.98 -7.67
N ALA A 264 -4.84 -13.11 -6.85
CA ALA A 264 -4.58 -14.35 -6.13
C ALA A 264 -4.41 -14.06 -4.64
N ARG A 265 -4.92 -14.95 -3.80
CA ARG A 265 -4.63 -14.99 -2.36
C ARG A 265 -3.75 -16.16 -2.09
N VAL A 266 -2.58 -15.90 -1.53
CA VAL A 266 -1.57 -16.94 -1.28
C VAL A 266 -1.18 -16.89 0.19
N THR A 267 -1.12 -18.04 0.83
CA THR A 267 -0.58 -18.18 2.19
C THR A 267 0.69 -19.01 2.13
N VAL A 268 1.78 -18.44 2.62
CA VAL A 268 3.10 -19.05 2.69
C VAL A 268 3.47 -19.25 4.15
N PRO A 269 3.92 -20.45 4.57
CA PRO A 269 4.43 -20.66 5.93
C PRO A 269 5.69 -19.85 6.19
N GLY A 270 5.80 -19.28 7.39
CA GLY A 270 6.96 -18.49 7.82
C GLY A 270 6.73 -16.98 7.72
N LEU A 271 7.73 -16.24 8.23
CA LEU A 271 7.81 -14.78 8.16
C LEU A 271 8.65 -14.40 6.95
N HIS A 272 8.02 -13.86 5.92
CA HIS A 272 8.69 -13.43 4.70
C HIS A 272 8.57 -11.92 4.55
N ASN A 273 9.72 -11.24 4.49
CA ASN A 273 9.78 -9.78 4.33
C ASN A 273 9.58 -9.37 2.87
N ILE A 274 8.35 -9.56 2.36
CA ILE A 274 7.98 -9.21 0.99
C ILE A 274 7.51 -7.76 0.96
N ALA A 275 8.04 -6.97 0.04
CA ALA A 275 7.59 -5.59 -0.18
C ALA A 275 6.29 -5.56 -0.99
N THR A 276 5.47 -4.52 -0.77
CA THR A 276 4.37 -4.19 -1.71
C THR A 276 4.97 -3.77 -3.05
N GLY A 277 4.33 -4.19 -4.15
CA GLY A 277 4.87 -4.01 -5.50
C GLY A 277 5.92 -5.06 -5.92
N GLN A 278 6.43 -5.90 -5.00
CA GLN A 278 7.36 -6.95 -5.35
C GLN A 278 6.78 -7.88 -6.42
N ALA A 279 7.54 -8.10 -7.48
CA ALA A 279 7.18 -9.04 -8.53
C ALA A 279 7.15 -10.47 -7.99
N ILE A 280 6.08 -11.19 -8.31
CA ILE A 280 5.83 -12.57 -7.90
C ILE A 280 5.54 -13.41 -9.14
N TYR A 281 6.36 -14.41 -9.42
CA TYR A 281 6.06 -15.40 -10.44
C TYR A 281 5.32 -16.58 -9.82
N LEU A 282 4.01 -16.56 -9.93
CA LEU A 282 3.14 -17.60 -9.38
C LEU A 282 3.04 -18.76 -10.36
N LYS A 283 3.47 -19.94 -9.92
CA LYS A 283 3.36 -21.19 -10.67
C LYS A 283 2.33 -22.11 -10.00
N SER A 284 1.25 -22.39 -10.71
CA SER A 284 0.18 -23.24 -10.18
C SER A 284 -0.64 -23.86 -11.28
N THR A 285 -1.16 -25.05 -11.03
CA THR A 285 -2.07 -25.77 -11.95
C THR A 285 -3.43 -25.09 -12.08
N ILE A 286 -3.87 -24.33 -11.05
CA ILE A 286 -5.18 -23.65 -11.07
C ILE A 286 -5.16 -22.26 -11.72
N SER A 287 -4.02 -21.58 -11.73
CA SER A 287 -3.87 -20.24 -12.32
C SER A 287 -3.06 -20.23 -13.61
N GLY A 288 -2.36 -21.34 -13.90
CA GLY A 288 -1.24 -21.33 -14.82
C GLY A 288 -0.05 -20.56 -14.25
N ASN A 289 0.97 -20.33 -15.09
CA ASN A 289 2.13 -19.53 -14.71
C ASN A 289 1.86 -18.05 -15.00
N ARG A 290 1.95 -17.20 -13.98
CA ARG A 290 1.62 -15.77 -14.11
C ARG A 290 2.60 -14.89 -13.36
N LEU A 291 3.01 -13.81 -13.99
CA LEU A 291 3.66 -12.70 -13.31
C LEU A 291 2.58 -11.83 -12.65
N MET A 292 2.70 -11.63 -11.36
CA MET A 292 1.82 -10.80 -10.53
C MET A 292 2.69 -9.90 -9.65
N ALA A 293 2.07 -8.98 -8.91
CA ALA A 293 2.76 -8.19 -7.90
C ALA A 293 2.05 -8.26 -6.56
N ALA A 294 2.80 -8.12 -5.48
CA ALA A 294 2.28 -8.11 -4.12
C ALA A 294 1.50 -6.81 -3.86
N TYR A 295 0.17 -6.88 -3.93
CA TYR A 295 -0.71 -5.75 -3.64
C TYR A 295 -0.90 -5.55 -2.13
N GLN A 296 -1.08 -6.65 -1.39
CA GLN A 296 -1.14 -6.62 0.07
C GLN A 296 -0.29 -7.75 0.64
N VAL A 297 0.44 -7.44 1.70
CA VAL A 297 1.25 -8.39 2.46
C VAL A 297 0.82 -8.33 3.91
N LYS A 298 0.47 -9.48 4.49
CA LYS A 298 0.12 -9.61 5.89
C LYS A 298 1.01 -10.65 6.54
N ILE A 299 1.91 -10.21 7.42
CA ILE A 299 2.79 -11.07 8.21
C ILE A 299 2.08 -11.35 9.54
N ILE A 300 1.91 -12.62 9.87
CA ILE A 300 1.19 -13.05 11.06
C ILE A 300 2.12 -13.94 11.89
N TYR A 301 2.28 -13.60 13.13
CA TYR A 301 2.95 -14.39 14.15
C TYR A 301 1.96 -14.74 15.26
N THR A 302 1.96 -15.97 15.69
CA THR A 302 1.23 -16.46 16.86
C THR A 302 2.08 -17.51 17.57
N GLU A 303 1.74 -17.88 18.78
CA GLU A 303 2.39 -18.97 19.52
C GLU A 303 2.33 -20.31 18.77
N SER A 304 1.34 -20.51 17.90
CA SER A 304 1.18 -21.73 17.10
C SER A 304 1.97 -21.71 15.78
N GLY A 305 2.59 -20.60 15.40
CA GLY A 305 3.40 -20.49 14.20
C GLY A 305 3.27 -19.17 13.45
N CYS A 306 3.96 -19.12 12.33
CA CYS A 306 4.10 -17.92 11.50
C CYS A 306 3.57 -18.15 10.09
N LEU A 307 2.91 -17.15 9.53
CA LEU A 307 2.37 -17.16 8.19
C LEU A 307 2.58 -15.81 7.51
N THR A 308 2.84 -15.83 6.21
CA THR A 308 2.77 -14.65 5.34
C THR A 308 1.61 -14.85 4.37
N ARG A 309 0.62 -13.95 4.41
CA ARG A 309 -0.51 -13.91 3.49
C ARG A 309 -0.32 -12.82 2.47
N LEU A 310 -0.50 -13.15 1.22
CA LEU A 310 -0.34 -12.24 0.08
C LEU A 310 -1.67 -12.09 -0.65
N VAL A 311 -1.99 -10.87 -1.03
CA VAL A 311 -2.94 -10.58 -2.10
C VAL A 311 -2.11 -10.11 -3.28
N LEU A 312 -2.18 -10.86 -4.38
CA LEU A 312 -1.46 -10.57 -5.60
C LEU A 312 -2.42 -9.97 -6.63
N ALA A 313 -1.93 -9.01 -7.40
CA ALA A 313 -2.66 -8.34 -8.46
C ALA A 313 -1.83 -8.27 -9.75
N ASP A 314 -2.46 -7.86 -10.83
CA ASP A 314 -1.76 -7.64 -12.11
C ASP A 314 -0.93 -6.36 -12.03
N PRO A 315 0.43 -6.44 -12.20
CA PRO A 315 1.30 -5.28 -12.09
C PRO A 315 1.03 -4.18 -13.11
N ALA A 316 0.38 -4.50 -14.23
CA ALA A 316 0.06 -3.53 -15.26
C ALA A 316 -0.96 -2.47 -14.80
N TYR A 317 -1.70 -2.74 -13.72
CA TYR A 317 -2.76 -1.88 -13.21
C TYR A 317 -2.50 -1.34 -11.78
N MET A 318 -1.31 -1.57 -11.24
CA MET A 318 -0.86 -1.08 -9.94
C MET A 318 -0.21 0.31 -10.00
#